data_3993b0bfe5c08dc1ff2b7d443c51db36
#
_entry.id   3993b0bfe5c08dc1ff2b7d443c51db36
#
_cell.length_a   1.000
_cell.length_b   1.000
_cell.length_c   1.000
_cell.angle_alpha   90.00
_cell.angle_beta   90.00
_cell.angle_gamma   90.00
#
_symmetry.space_group_name_H-M   'P 1'
#
loop_
_entity.id
_entity.type
_entity.pdbx_description
1 polymer ?
#
loop_
_entity_poly.entity_id
_entity_poly.type
_entity_poly.pdbx_seq_one_letter_code
_entity_poly.pdbx_strand_id
1 'polypeptide(L)'
;MKFWNKNFPEHSYGKRDRYIPLMLFNEIVWPNLFNNLKTITFTNLLIRQFIDPTFQKKQFLDEAKIMVLKVSKLLALGEIDNMKGLLTDDAIKELRPNLIKMSQTQREALAVEAENIILGFIYSLDVKVDKSTNPQKRLVEITCCFHSSSDSVTGFYPLRKVFKNRKNHLICNYRFVRDYTKGVKGRWMIDRLNHFKPGDIPRQYKKLKLTELAMGQNGVKWKLVL
;
A
#
# COMPACT_ATOMS: atom_id res chain seq x y z
N MET A 1 3.69 11.42 18.21
CA MET A 1 3.23 10.37 17.29
C MET A 1 3.70 9.01 17.75
N LYS A 2 3.02 8.44 18.77
CA LYS A 2 3.41 7.16 19.42
C LYS A 2 2.19 6.24 19.54
N PHE A 3 1.45 6.01 18.45
CA PHE A 3 0.17 5.27 18.55
C PHE A 3 0.23 3.80 18.18
N TRP A 4 1.27 3.33 17.52
CA TRP A 4 1.33 1.93 17.04
C TRP A 4 1.96 0.94 18.01
N ASN A 5 2.75 1.43 19.01
CA ASN A 5 3.48 0.54 19.93
C ASN A 5 2.67 0.04 21.14
N LYS A 6 1.41 0.49 21.34
CA LYS A 6 0.64 0.16 22.56
C LYS A 6 -0.43 -0.94 22.41
N ASN A 7 -0.77 -1.40 21.21
CA ASN A 7 -1.93 -2.29 21.01
C ASN A 7 -1.65 -3.62 20.33
N PHE A 8 -0.40 -4.03 20.19
CA PHE A 8 -0.11 -5.42 19.88
C PHE A 8 -0.01 -6.18 21.22
N PRO A 9 -0.92 -7.12 21.50
CA PRO A 9 -0.84 -7.91 22.73
C PRO A 9 0.45 -8.71 22.71
N GLU A 10 1.32 -8.49 23.69
CA GLU A 10 2.51 -9.30 23.98
C GLU A 10 2.17 -10.74 24.42
N HIS A 11 0.99 -11.24 24.13
CA HIS A 11 0.55 -12.52 24.62
C HIS A 11 0.92 -13.70 23.73
N SER A 12 1.88 -14.46 24.27
CA SER A 12 1.92 -15.91 24.25
C SER A 12 1.92 -16.62 22.89
N TYR A 13 3.05 -16.56 22.22
CA TYR A 13 3.39 -17.56 21.21
C TYR A 13 4.87 -17.96 21.35
N GLY A 14 5.16 -19.25 21.34
CA GLY A 14 6.49 -19.79 21.53
C GLY A 14 7.56 -19.22 20.60
N LYS A 15 8.83 -19.28 21.02
CA LYS A 15 10.06 -18.84 20.34
C LYS A 15 10.25 -19.47 18.94
N ARG A 16 9.46 -19.09 17.95
CA ARG A 16 9.74 -19.34 16.53
C ARG A 16 9.75 -17.98 15.85
N ASP A 17 10.62 -17.78 14.86
CA ASP A 17 10.76 -16.56 14.07
C ASP A 17 9.39 -16.07 13.55
N ARG A 18 8.80 -15.12 14.26
CA ARG A 18 7.50 -14.58 13.87
C ARG A 18 7.70 -13.56 12.78
N TYR A 19 6.89 -13.69 11.76
CA TYR A 19 6.65 -12.60 10.83
C TYR A 19 6.14 -11.37 11.60
N ILE A 20 6.84 -10.26 11.48
CA ILE A 20 6.41 -8.98 12.03
C ILE A 20 5.88 -8.15 10.86
N PRO A 21 4.61 -7.68 10.90
CA PRO A 21 4.10 -6.83 9.84
C PRO A 21 4.86 -5.51 9.82
N LEU A 22 5.25 -5.07 8.63
CA LEU A 22 5.82 -3.75 8.40
C LEU A 22 4.69 -2.78 8.05
N MET A 23 4.42 -1.81 8.92
CA MET A 23 3.29 -0.90 8.78
C MET A 23 3.74 0.55 8.95
N LEU A 24 3.72 1.35 7.88
CA LEU A 24 4.02 2.78 7.92
C LEU A 24 2.76 3.66 7.84
N PHE A 25 1.59 3.10 7.57
CA PHE A 25 0.33 3.84 7.64
C PHE A 25 -0.80 2.98 8.22
N ASN A 26 -1.75 3.66 8.86
CA ASN A 26 -2.79 3.02 9.68
C ASN A 26 -3.89 2.35 8.85
N GLU A 27 -3.98 2.65 7.56
CA GLU A 27 -5.01 2.10 6.71
C GLU A 27 -4.61 0.71 6.25
N ILE A 28 -5.41 -0.29 6.65
CA ILE A 28 -5.33 -1.62 6.09
C ILE A 28 -6.26 -1.69 4.90
N VAL A 29 -5.67 -1.64 3.72
CA VAL A 29 -6.41 -1.77 2.47
C VAL A 29 -6.70 -3.25 2.24
N TRP A 30 -8.00 -3.56 2.24
CA TRP A 30 -8.51 -4.89 1.95
C TRP A 30 -9.34 -4.86 0.67
N PRO A 31 -9.26 -5.85 -0.22
CA PRO A 31 -10.03 -5.83 -1.45
C PRO A 31 -11.55 -5.87 -1.15
N ASN A 32 -12.20 -4.75 -1.42
CA ASN A 32 -13.63 -4.69 -1.56
C ASN A 32 -13.96 -4.55 -3.05
N LEU A 33 -14.27 -5.68 -3.69
CA LEU A 33 -14.41 -5.76 -5.15
C LEU A 33 -15.47 -4.80 -5.71
N PHE A 34 -16.53 -4.51 -4.95
CA PHE A 34 -17.61 -3.62 -5.42
C PHE A 34 -17.23 -2.14 -5.36
N ASN A 35 -16.48 -1.69 -4.35
CA ASN A 35 -16.03 -0.30 -4.27
C ASN A 35 -14.89 0.00 -5.25
N ASN A 36 -14.07 -1.00 -5.56
CA ASN A 36 -12.96 -0.84 -6.49
C ASN A 36 -13.41 -0.50 -7.92
N LEU A 37 -14.55 -1.01 -8.38
CA LEU A 37 -15.00 -0.76 -9.75
C LEU A 37 -15.37 0.72 -9.96
N LYS A 38 -16.07 1.35 -9.02
CA LYS A 38 -16.39 2.79 -9.05
C LYS A 38 -15.13 3.66 -8.96
N THR A 39 -14.25 3.35 -7.99
CA THR A 39 -13.00 4.08 -7.79
C THR A 39 -12.10 4.02 -9.03
N ILE A 40 -12.04 2.86 -9.68
CA ILE A 40 -11.24 2.62 -10.87
C ILE A 40 -11.64 3.54 -12.03
N THR A 41 -12.94 3.65 -12.30
CA THR A 41 -13.45 4.43 -13.42
C THR A 41 -13.28 5.92 -13.15
N PHE A 42 -13.64 6.37 -11.95
CA PHE A 42 -13.50 7.77 -11.53
C PHE A 42 -12.03 8.23 -11.47
N THR A 43 -11.12 7.39 -10.95
CA THR A 43 -9.69 7.75 -10.85
C THR A 43 -9.10 8.11 -12.20
N ASN A 44 -9.33 7.26 -13.20
CA ASN A 44 -8.78 7.50 -14.54
C ASN A 44 -9.38 8.78 -15.17
N LEU A 45 -10.69 8.98 -14.99
CA LEU A 45 -11.38 10.14 -15.52
C LEU A 45 -10.91 11.44 -14.85
N LEU A 46 -10.84 11.48 -13.52
CA LEU A 46 -10.44 12.67 -12.77
C LEU A 46 -8.99 13.08 -13.06
N ILE A 47 -8.05 12.13 -13.03
CA ILE A 47 -6.65 12.45 -13.30
C ILE A 47 -6.50 12.99 -14.72
N ARG A 48 -7.08 12.32 -15.72
CA ARG A 48 -6.94 12.71 -17.13
C ARG A 48 -7.59 14.05 -17.44
N GLN A 49 -8.75 14.34 -16.86
CA GLN A 49 -9.46 15.58 -17.16
C GLN A 49 -8.86 16.80 -16.45
N PHE A 50 -8.38 16.65 -15.21
CA PHE A 50 -8.08 17.80 -14.37
C PHE A 50 -6.60 17.96 -14.01
N ILE A 51 -5.77 16.90 -14.20
CA ILE A 51 -4.40 16.90 -13.69
C ILE A 51 -3.38 16.50 -14.76
N ASP A 52 -3.61 15.37 -15.43
CA ASP A 52 -2.65 14.78 -16.36
C ASP A 52 -3.37 14.06 -17.50
N PRO A 53 -3.60 14.71 -18.64
CA PRO A 53 -4.28 14.11 -19.79
C PRO A 53 -3.57 12.83 -20.32
N THR A 54 -2.28 12.70 -20.05
CA THR A 54 -1.48 11.56 -20.52
C THR A 54 -1.48 10.38 -19.54
N PHE A 55 -2.13 10.50 -18.37
CA PHE A 55 -2.19 9.44 -17.38
C PHE A 55 -2.89 8.20 -17.95
N GLN A 56 -2.20 7.06 -17.85
CA GLN A 56 -2.73 5.75 -18.22
C GLN A 56 -2.68 4.83 -17.00
N LYS A 57 -3.83 4.41 -16.53
CA LYS A 57 -3.97 3.55 -15.34
C LYS A 57 -3.18 2.24 -15.47
N LYS A 58 -3.23 1.58 -16.63
CA LYS A 58 -2.52 0.32 -16.85
C LYS A 58 -1.01 0.54 -16.73
N GLN A 59 -0.48 1.54 -17.44
CA GLN A 59 0.94 1.87 -17.38
C GLN A 59 1.36 2.21 -15.94
N PHE A 60 0.57 3.00 -15.23
CA PHE A 60 0.84 3.33 -13.82
C PHE A 60 0.90 2.08 -12.94
N LEU A 61 -0.04 1.13 -13.09
CA LEU A 61 -0.04 -0.11 -12.31
C LEU A 61 1.17 -1.00 -12.63
N ASP A 62 1.58 -1.06 -13.89
CA ASP A 62 2.76 -1.82 -14.30
C ASP A 62 4.04 -1.21 -13.71
N GLU A 63 4.19 0.13 -13.76
CA GLU A 63 5.28 0.88 -13.12
C GLU A 63 5.27 0.69 -11.59
N ALA A 64 4.08 0.80 -10.97
CA ALA A 64 3.90 0.59 -9.53
C ALA A 64 4.30 -0.83 -9.11
N LYS A 65 3.94 -1.86 -9.89
CA LYS A 65 4.35 -3.25 -9.66
C LYS A 65 5.88 -3.36 -9.66
N ILE A 66 6.56 -2.79 -10.65
CA ILE A 66 8.03 -2.79 -10.73
C ILE A 66 8.65 -2.13 -9.49
N MET A 67 8.10 -0.98 -9.05
CA MET A 67 8.59 -0.30 -7.86
C MET A 67 8.38 -1.13 -6.59
N VAL A 68 7.24 -1.80 -6.45
CA VAL A 68 6.96 -2.71 -5.32
C VAL A 68 7.96 -3.85 -5.26
N LEU A 69 8.22 -4.51 -6.39
CA LEU A 69 9.20 -5.59 -6.48
C LEU A 69 10.61 -5.13 -6.08
N LYS A 70 11.03 -3.97 -6.60
CA LYS A 70 12.35 -3.41 -6.27
C LYS A 70 12.46 -3.04 -4.79
N VAL A 71 11.44 -2.35 -4.24
CA VAL A 71 11.45 -1.93 -2.84
C VAL A 71 11.37 -3.13 -1.90
N SER A 72 10.52 -4.12 -2.18
CA SER A 72 10.41 -5.32 -1.33
C SER A 72 11.73 -6.11 -1.28
N LYS A 73 12.48 -6.18 -2.38
CA LYS A 73 13.81 -6.78 -2.42
C LYS A 73 14.82 -6.00 -1.57
N LEU A 74 14.83 -4.66 -1.68
CA LEU A 74 15.70 -3.81 -0.86
C LEU A 74 15.34 -3.90 0.64
N LEU A 75 14.04 -4.04 0.98
CA LEU A 75 13.60 -4.29 2.35
C LEU A 75 14.16 -5.61 2.88
N ALA A 76 14.10 -6.68 2.09
CA ALA A 76 14.61 -7.99 2.47
C ALA A 76 16.13 -7.97 2.71
N LEU A 77 16.87 -7.24 1.89
CA LEU A 77 18.32 -7.05 2.03
C LEU A 77 18.70 -6.08 3.16
N GLY A 78 17.76 -5.25 3.63
CA GLY A 78 18.04 -4.19 4.61
C GLY A 78 18.74 -2.97 4.02
N GLU A 79 18.74 -2.83 2.70
CA GLU A 79 19.44 -1.79 1.95
C GLU A 79 18.62 -0.48 1.86
N ILE A 80 18.45 0.19 3.01
CA ILE A 80 17.60 1.38 3.11
C ILE A 80 18.13 2.55 2.26
N ASP A 81 19.44 2.72 2.19
CA ASP A 81 20.04 3.85 1.47
C ASP A 81 19.84 3.74 -0.04
N ASN A 82 19.71 2.52 -0.57
CA ASN A 82 19.42 2.26 -1.98
C ASN A 82 17.95 2.54 -2.35
N MET A 83 17.09 2.84 -1.36
CA MET A 83 15.70 3.25 -1.59
C MET A 83 15.54 4.75 -1.90
N LYS A 84 16.64 5.54 -1.80
CA LYS A 84 16.62 6.96 -2.18
C LYS A 84 16.16 7.11 -3.62
N GLY A 85 15.19 8.02 -3.82
CA GLY A 85 14.58 8.25 -5.13
C GLY A 85 13.49 7.25 -5.53
N LEU A 86 13.27 6.18 -4.76
CA LEU A 86 12.06 5.34 -4.84
C LEU A 86 11.06 5.73 -3.74
N LEU A 87 11.58 5.98 -2.54
CA LEU A 87 10.81 6.45 -1.39
C LEU A 87 11.07 7.94 -1.14
N THR A 88 10.10 8.60 -0.52
CA THR A 88 10.30 9.95 0.03
C THR A 88 11.23 9.90 1.25
N ASP A 89 11.91 11.01 1.55
CA ASP A 89 12.82 11.09 2.70
C ASP A 89 12.09 10.82 4.02
N ASP A 90 10.83 11.25 4.14
CA ASP A 90 10.02 11.01 5.33
C ASP A 90 9.66 9.52 5.46
N ALA A 91 9.37 8.84 4.35
CA ALA A 91 9.15 7.39 4.37
C ALA A 91 10.41 6.63 4.81
N ILE A 92 11.59 7.04 4.32
CA ILE A 92 12.88 6.46 4.70
C ILE A 92 13.15 6.66 6.20
N LYS A 93 12.92 7.86 6.73
CA LYS A 93 13.08 8.16 8.16
C LYS A 93 12.19 7.29 9.04
N GLU A 94 10.95 7.08 8.64
CA GLU A 94 9.98 6.27 9.39
C GLU A 94 10.25 4.76 9.26
N LEU A 95 10.73 4.32 8.09
CA LEU A 95 11.06 2.93 7.80
C LEU A 95 12.28 2.44 8.58
N ARG A 96 13.34 3.25 8.65
CA ARG A 96 14.65 2.88 9.21
C ARG A 96 14.57 2.25 10.60
N PRO A 97 13.91 2.84 11.62
CA PRO A 97 13.84 2.26 12.95
C PRO A 97 13.03 0.95 13.01
N ASN A 98 12.08 0.75 12.08
CA ASN A 98 11.31 -0.48 12.02
C ASN A 98 12.14 -1.61 11.42
N LEU A 99 12.87 -1.33 10.34
CA LEU A 99 13.67 -2.34 9.63
C LEU A 99 14.87 -2.81 10.46
N ILE A 100 15.50 -1.91 11.24
CA ILE A 100 16.62 -2.25 12.14
C ILE A 100 16.19 -3.23 13.24
N LYS A 101 14.94 -3.16 13.70
CA LYS A 101 14.41 -4.09 14.73
C LYS A 101 14.06 -5.46 14.20
N MET A 102 14.01 -5.65 12.89
CA MET A 102 13.67 -6.93 12.26
C MET A 102 14.90 -7.80 12.12
N SER A 103 14.76 -9.10 12.42
CA SER A 103 15.78 -10.10 12.10
C SER A 103 15.93 -10.25 10.58
N GLN A 104 17.01 -10.88 10.14
CA GLN A 104 17.23 -11.17 8.72
C GLN A 104 16.07 -12.00 8.15
N THR A 105 15.66 -13.07 8.82
CA THR A 105 14.53 -13.92 8.40
C THR A 105 13.22 -13.15 8.28
N GLN A 106 12.98 -12.20 9.20
CA GLN A 106 11.80 -11.35 9.15
C GLN A 106 11.83 -10.38 7.96
N ARG A 107 13.00 -9.82 7.62
CA ARG A 107 13.18 -8.97 6.44
C ARG A 107 13.01 -9.77 5.15
N GLU A 108 13.62 -10.95 5.06
CA GLU A 108 13.48 -11.85 3.90
C GLU A 108 12.01 -12.20 3.60
N ALA A 109 11.19 -12.31 4.64
CA ALA A 109 9.76 -12.55 4.50
C ALA A 109 8.96 -11.36 3.92
N LEU A 110 9.60 -10.18 3.74
CA LEU A 110 9.00 -9.03 3.07
C LEU A 110 9.19 -9.06 1.54
N ALA A 111 10.07 -9.92 1.03
CA ALA A 111 10.33 -10.03 -0.39
C ALA A 111 9.08 -10.46 -1.17
N VAL A 112 8.90 -9.87 -2.33
CA VAL A 112 7.82 -10.17 -3.28
C VAL A 112 8.44 -10.52 -4.61
N GLU A 113 8.11 -11.68 -5.15
CA GLU A 113 8.53 -12.10 -6.48
C GLU A 113 7.43 -11.79 -7.52
N ALA A 114 7.85 -11.53 -8.77
CA ALA A 114 6.95 -11.05 -9.82
C ALA A 114 5.85 -12.06 -10.16
N GLU A 115 6.21 -13.35 -10.19
CA GLU A 115 5.34 -14.49 -10.47
C GLU A 115 4.35 -14.78 -9.34
N ASN A 116 4.67 -14.33 -8.13
CA ASN A 116 3.83 -14.50 -6.96
C ASN A 116 2.74 -13.43 -6.85
N ILE A 117 2.81 -12.33 -7.61
CA ILE A 117 1.78 -11.29 -7.59
C ILE A 117 0.56 -11.77 -8.37
N ILE A 118 -0.49 -12.13 -7.64
CA ILE A 118 -1.75 -12.65 -8.19
C ILE A 118 -2.79 -11.57 -8.47
N LEU A 119 -2.67 -10.40 -7.83
CA LEU A 119 -3.61 -9.29 -7.99
C LEU A 119 -2.93 -7.95 -7.64
N GLY A 120 -3.17 -6.93 -8.48
CA GLY A 120 -2.78 -5.54 -8.20
C GLY A 120 -3.89 -4.59 -8.64
N PHE A 121 -4.24 -3.62 -7.79
CA PHE A 121 -5.27 -2.64 -8.10
C PHE A 121 -5.06 -1.31 -7.38
N ILE A 122 -5.62 -0.25 -7.95
CA ILE A 122 -5.72 1.06 -7.30
C ILE A 122 -6.88 1.02 -6.30
N TYR A 123 -6.60 1.38 -5.05
CA TYR A 123 -7.58 1.43 -3.97
C TYR A 123 -8.18 2.82 -3.78
N SER A 124 -7.33 3.86 -3.70
CA SER A 124 -7.78 5.24 -3.55
C SER A 124 -6.92 6.20 -4.36
N LEU A 125 -7.51 7.35 -4.64
CA LEU A 125 -6.87 8.52 -5.23
C LEU A 125 -7.24 9.73 -4.38
N ASP A 126 -6.23 10.51 -4.02
CA ASP A 126 -6.39 11.79 -3.33
C ASP A 126 -5.58 12.87 -4.05
N VAL A 127 -6.15 14.06 -4.15
CA VAL A 127 -5.48 15.25 -4.69
C VAL A 127 -5.38 16.28 -3.59
N LYS A 128 -4.15 16.59 -3.19
CA LYS A 128 -3.87 17.60 -2.17
C LYS A 128 -3.40 18.89 -2.83
N VAL A 129 -4.10 19.99 -2.54
CA VAL A 129 -3.72 21.31 -3.00
C VAL A 129 -3.43 22.17 -1.78
N ASP A 130 -2.17 22.61 -1.66
CA ASP A 130 -1.79 23.57 -0.64
C ASP A 130 -1.83 24.98 -1.23
N LYS A 131 -2.84 25.76 -0.84
CA LYS A 131 -3.06 27.13 -1.29
C LYS A 131 -2.18 28.14 -0.55
N SER A 132 -1.52 27.74 0.53
CA SER A 132 -0.64 28.63 1.31
C SER A 132 0.71 28.87 0.63
N THR A 133 1.07 28.03 -0.35
CA THR A 133 2.31 28.14 -1.09
C THR A 133 2.13 28.88 -2.43
N ASN A 134 3.17 29.60 -2.85
CA ASN A 134 3.20 30.26 -4.17
C ASN A 134 4.44 29.77 -4.95
N PRO A 135 4.28 28.98 -6.02
CA PRO A 135 3.02 28.48 -6.59
C PRO A 135 2.33 27.44 -5.68
N GLN A 136 1.02 27.29 -5.86
CA GLN A 136 0.23 26.32 -5.11
C GLN A 136 0.78 24.90 -5.30
N LYS A 137 1.15 24.26 -4.20
CA LYS A 137 1.63 22.89 -4.21
C LYS A 137 0.48 21.93 -4.54
N ARG A 138 0.69 21.08 -5.54
CA ARG A 138 -0.29 20.09 -6.00
C ARG A 138 0.31 18.71 -5.95
N LEU A 139 -0.22 17.85 -5.07
CA LEU A 139 0.23 16.46 -4.93
C LEU A 139 -0.91 15.52 -5.29
N VAL A 140 -0.61 14.53 -6.10
CA VAL A 140 -1.50 13.40 -6.35
C VAL A 140 -0.99 12.20 -5.56
N GLU A 141 -1.87 11.61 -4.77
CA GLU A 141 -1.60 10.40 -3.99
C GLU A 141 -2.47 9.26 -4.52
N ILE A 142 -1.85 8.14 -4.86
CA ILE A 142 -2.54 6.92 -5.30
C ILE A 142 -2.14 5.78 -4.39
N THR A 143 -3.11 5.19 -3.71
CA THR A 143 -2.88 3.97 -2.91
C THR A 143 -3.19 2.75 -3.75
N CYS A 144 -2.20 1.86 -3.88
CA CYS A 144 -2.32 0.57 -4.52
C CYS A 144 -2.26 -0.56 -3.51
N CYS A 145 -2.95 -1.66 -3.83
CA CYS A 145 -2.87 -2.90 -3.09
C CYS A 145 -2.41 -4.02 -4.03
N PHE A 146 -1.39 -4.76 -3.59
CA PHE A 146 -0.88 -5.94 -4.29
C PHE A 146 -1.02 -7.15 -3.38
N HIS A 147 -1.50 -8.24 -3.95
CA HIS A 147 -1.60 -9.52 -3.30
C HIS A 147 -0.57 -10.47 -3.89
N SER A 148 0.26 -11.02 -3.04
CA SER A 148 1.27 -12.02 -3.40
C SER A 148 1.00 -13.33 -2.68
N SER A 149 1.23 -14.45 -3.36
CA SER A 149 1.12 -15.80 -2.77
C SER A 149 2.26 -16.66 -3.27
N SER A 150 2.92 -17.36 -2.34
CA SER A 150 3.93 -18.36 -2.67
C SER A 150 3.35 -19.70 -3.08
N ASP A 151 2.02 -19.86 -3.03
CA ASP A 151 1.37 -21.08 -3.55
C ASP A 151 1.39 -21.05 -5.07
N SER A 152 1.73 -22.18 -5.71
CA SER A 152 1.70 -22.32 -7.16
C SER A 152 0.29 -22.04 -7.69
N VAL A 153 0.12 -20.90 -8.36
CA VAL A 153 -1.16 -20.48 -8.93
C VAL A 153 -1.14 -20.82 -10.43
N THR A 154 -1.65 -21.99 -10.77
CA THR A 154 -1.90 -22.35 -12.17
C THR A 154 -3.37 -22.10 -12.51
N GLY A 155 -3.62 -21.17 -13.46
CA GLY A 155 -4.97 -20.88 -13.97
C GLY A 155 -5.74 -19.79 -13.21
N PHE A 156 -7.05 -19.68 -13.53
CA PHE A 156 -7.96 -18.71 -12.92
C PHE A 156 -8.12 -19.00 -11.41
N TYR A 157 -7.48 -18.17 -10.59
CA TYR A 157 -7.49 -18.34 -9.14
C TYR A 157 -8.74 -17.68 -8.53
N PRO A 158 -9.71 -18.45 -8.03
CA PRO A 158 -10.86 -17.85 -7.39
C PRO A 158 -10.41 -17.14 -6.11
N LEU A 159 -10.68 -15.84 -6.00
CA LEU A 159 -10.36 -14.99 -4.84
C LEU A 159 -10.70 -15.66 -3.50
N ARG A 160 -11.71 -16.53 -3.48
CA ARG A 160 -12.09 -17.33 -2.30
C ARG A 160 -10.99 -18.28 -1.81
N LYS A 161 -10.11 -18.80 -2.69
CA LYS A 161 -8.96 -19.64 -2.29
C LYS A 161 -7.82 -18.81 -1.70
N VAL A 162 -7.62 -17.58 -2.17
CA VAL A 162 -6.63 -16.62 -1.65
C VAL A 162 -6.84 -16.43 -0.13
N PHE A 163 -8.10 -16.42 0.31
CA PHE A 163 -8.44 -16.23 1.72
C PHE A 163 -8.38 -17.51 2.57
N LYS A 164 -8.28 -18.68 1.97
CA LYS A 164 -8.13 -19.94 2.73
C LYS A 164 -6.70 -20.16 3.23
N ASN A 165 -5.70 -19.85 2.43
CA ASN A 165 -4.29 -20.10 2.79
C ASN A 165 -3.57 -18.84 3.28
N ARG A 166 -4.00 -18.34 4.44
CA ARG A 166 -3.55 -17.07 5.03
C ARG A 166 -2.06 -17.01 5.35
N LYS A 167 -1.39 -18.15 5.50
CA LYS A 167 0.04 -18.20 5.90
C LYS A 167 0.97 -17.81 4.75
N ASN A 168 0.62 -18.21 3.53
CA ASN A 168 1.43 -18.02 2.33
C ASN A 168 1.00 -16.78 1.51
N HIS A 169 0.11 -15.96 2.09
CA HIS A 169 -0.43 -14.79 1.44
C HIS A 169 0.12 -13.52 2.07
N LEU A 170 0.74 -12.67 1.25
CA LEU A 170 1.27 -11.37 1.64
C LEU A 170 0.45 -10.28 0.95
N ILE A 171 0.09 -9.25 1.71
CA ILE A 171 -0.61 -8.07 1.21
C ILE A 171 0.34 -6.88 1.33
N CYS A 172 0.54 -6.20 0.21
CA CYS A 172 1.40 -5.03 0.11
C CYS A 172 0.53 -3.82 -0.27
N ASN A 173 0.43 -2.85 0.63
CA ASN A 173 -0.23 -1.58 0.36
C ASN A 173 0.84 -0.52 0.17
N TYR A 174 0.78 0.19 -0.94
CA TYR A 174 1.74 1.23 -1.29
C TYR A 174 1.02 2.50 -1.68
N ARG A 175 1.37 3.62 -1.06
CA ARG A 175 0.91 4.94 -1.47
C ARG A 175 1.99 5.61 -2.29
N PHE A 176 1.65 5.90 -3.54
CA PHE A 176 2.48 6.61 -4.48
C PHE A 176 2.11 8.08 -4.48
N VAL A 177 3.09 8.95 -4.47
CA VAL A 177 2.91 10.40 -4.54
C VAL A 177 3.62 10.97 -5.75
N ARG A 178 3.02 11.97 -6.38
CA ARG A 178 3.59 12.72 -7.49
C ARG A 178 3.29 14.19 -7.35
N ASP A 179 4.31 15.01 -7.53
CA ASP A 179 4.18 16.46 -7.52
C ASP A 179 3.81 16.97 -8.92
N TYR A 180 2.76 17.79 -8.97
CA TYR A 180 2.27 18.49 -10.16
C TYR A 180 2.32 20.02 -9.97
N THR A 181 3.10 20.50 -9.01
CA THR A 181 3.30 21.93 -8.79
C THR A 181 3.87 22.59 -10.06
N LYS A 182 3.38 23.77 -10.42
CA LYS A 182 3.75 24.50 -11.64
C LYS A 182 3.44 23.77 -12.96
N GLY A 183 2.57 22.76 -12.97
CA GLY A 183 2.29 21.96 -14.16
C GLY A 183 3.44 21.04 -14.59
N VAL A 184 4.53 20.99 -13.83
CA VAL A 184 5.65 20.09 -14.10
C VAL A 184 5.37 18.73 -13.47
N LYS A 185 5.48 17.71 -14.30
CA LYS A 185 5.25 16.32 -13.92
C LYS A 185 6.49 15.75 -13.21
N GLY A 186 6.45 15.65 -11.88
CA GLY A 186 7.46 14.95 -11.10
C GLY A 186 7.48 13.42 -11.38
N ARG A 187 8.38 12.69 -10.77
CA ARG A 187 8.36 11.22 -10.78
C ARG A 187 7.45 10.68 -9.67
N TRP A 188 6.93 9.48 -9.86
CA TRP A 188 6.24 8.77 -8.79
C TRP A 188 7.25 8.35 -7.71
N MET A 189 6.91 8.60 -6.46
CA MET A 189 7.66 8.15 -5.28
C MET A 189 6.72 7.47 -4.31
N ILE A 190 7.24 6.56 -3.50
CA ILE A 190 6.46 5.90 -2.45
C ILE A 190 6.65 6.71 -1.15
N ASP A 191 5.55 7.15 -0.53
CA ASP A 191 5.60 7.86 0.75
C ASP A 191 5.12 7.03 1.93
N ARG A 192 4.36 5.95 1.67
CA ARG A 192 3.91 4.99 2.69
C ARG A 192 3.86 3.59 2.09
N LEU A 193 4.15 2.62 2.93
CA LEU A 193 4.02 1.21 2.56
C LEU A 193 3.65 0.34 3.77
N ASN A 194 2.93 -0.74 3.50
CA ASN A 194 2.61 -1.78 4.45
C ASN A 194 2.85 -3.14 3.82
N HIS A 195 3.50 -4.04 4.56
CA HIS A 195 3.60 -5.46 4.26
C HIS A 195 3.03 -6.25 5.42
N PHE A 196 1.98 -7.02 5.21
CA PHE A 196 1.33 -7.80 6.26
C PHE A 196 0.66 -9.04 5.70
N LYS A 197 0.49 -10.05 6.58
CA LYS A 197 -0.31 -11.25 6.26
C LYS A 197 -1.74 -11.07 6.76
N PRO A 198 -2.74 -11.69 6.12
CA PRO A 198 -4.13 -11.61 6.58
C PRO A 198 -4.34 -12.07 8.02
N GLY A 199 -3.43 -12.92 8.54
CA GLY A 199 -3.42 -13.37 9.93
C GLY A 199 -3.04 -12.31 10.95
N ASP A 200 -2.21 -11.33 10.53
CA ASP A 200 -1.63 -10.30 11.41
C ASP A 200 -2.63 -9.17 11.70
N ILE A 201 -3.72 -9.11 10.94
CA ILE A 201 -4.75 -8.09 11.14
C ILE A 201 -5.49 -8.33 12.45
N PRO A 202 -5.40 -7.41 13.43
CA PRO A 202 -6.10 -7.55 14.69
C PRO A 202 -7.61 -7.73 14.50
N ARG A 203 -8.24 -8.58 15.34
CA ARG A 203 -9.68 -8.89 15.23
C ARG A 203 -10.59 -7.67 15.31
N GLN A 204 -10.18 -6.65 16.06
CA GLN A 204 -10.90 -5.38 16.18
C GLN A 204 -11.04 -4.63 14.84
N TYR A 205 -10.00 -4.65 13.99
CA TYR A 205 -10.07 -4.05 12.65
C TYR A 205 -11.02 -4.82 11.72
N LYS A 206 -11.14 -6.14 11.90
CA LYS A 206 -12.10 -6.96 11.16
C LYS A 206 -13.54 -6.62 11.53
N LYS A 207 -13.80 -6.35 12.82
CA LYS A 207 -15.13 -5.95 13.30
C LYS A 207 -15.56 -4.57 12.79
N LEU A 208 -14.69 -3.56 12.88
CA LEU A 208 -14.95 -2.21 12.40
C LEU A 208 -15.33 -2.19 10.92
N LYS A 209 -14.60 -2.91 10.09
CA LYS A 209 -14.88 -2.95 8.65
C LYS A 209 -16.15 -3.73 8.28
N LEU A 210 -16.51 -4.76 9.03
CA LEU A 210 -17.79 -5.46 8.86
C LEU A 210 -18.98 -4.58 9.26
N THR A 211 -18.81 -3.74 10.30
CA THR A 211 -19.85 -2.78 10.73
C THR A 211 -20.01 -1.64 9.73
N GLU A 212 -18.93 -1.11 9.18
CA GLU A 212 -18.95 -0.09 8.11
C GLU A 212 -19.59 -0.62 6.82
N LEU A 213 -19.35 -1.88 6.46
CA LEU A 213 -19.99 -2.57 5.34
C LEU A 213 -21.49 -2.81 5.60
N ALA A 214 -21.86 -3.17 6.83
CA ALA A 214 -23.24 -3.43 7.20
C ALA A 214 -24.08 -2.14 7.31
N MET A 215 -23.46 -1.02 7.70
CA MET A 215 -24.14 0.27 7.85
C MET A 215 -24.20 1.09 6.55
N GLY A 216 -23.72 0.57 5.43
CA GLY A 216 -23.83 1.26 4.13
C GLY A 216 -23.07 2.60 4.05
N GLN A 217 -22.23 2.91 5.04
CA GLN A 217 -21.40 4.11 5.04
C GLN A 217 -20.21 3.95 4.08
N ASN A 218 -20.53 3.80 2.80
CA ASN A 218 -19.58 3.80 1.70
C ASN A 218 -19.23 5.25 1.33
N GLY A 219 -18.70 5.98 2.28
CA GLY A 219 -18.11 7.25 1.99
C GLY A 219 -16.72 7.03 1.40
N VAL A 220 -16.61 6.99 0.07
CA VAL A 220 -15.38 7.47 -0.56
C VAL A 220 -15.24 8.91 -0.07
N LYS A 221 -14.37 9.13 0.92
CA LYS A 221 -14.08 10.47 1.42
C LYS A 221 -13.30 11.22 0.33
N TRP A 222 -14.04 11.86 -0.57
CA TRP A 222 -13.53 12.88 -1.44
C TRP A 222 -13.27 14.12 -0.58
N LYS A 223 -12.08 14.30 -0.07
CA LYS A 223 -11.64 15.60 0.39
C LYS A 223 -11.10 16.39 -0.80
N LEU A 224 -11.99 16.88 -1.63
CA LEU A 224 -11.72 18.08 -2.42
C LEU A 224 -11.75 19.24 -1.41
N VAL A 225 -10.60 19.61 -0.88
CA VAL A 225 -10.44 20.89 -0.19
C VAL A 225 -10.21 21.90 -1.30
N LEU A 226 -11.33 22.53 -1.74
CA LEU A 226 -11.31 23.68 -2.64
C LEU A 226 -10.73 24.90 -1.93
#